data_8e87cb4a723879527e54134d4324bc18
#
_entry.id   8e87cb4a723879527e54134d4324bc18
#
_cell.length_a   1.000
_cell.length_b   1.000
_cell.length_c   1.000
_cell.angle_alpha   90.00
_cell.angle_beta   90.00
_cell.angle_gamma   90.00
#
_symmetry.space_group_name_H-M   'P 1'
#
loop_
_entity.id
_entity.type
_entity.pdbx_description
1 polymer ?
#
loop_
_entity_poly.entity_id
_entity_poly.type
_entity_poly.pdbx_seq_one_letter_code
_entity_poly.pdbx_strand_id
1 'polypeptide(L)'
;MNLWLLDASILLASEDPDDEHHDDSRRLLTGDDPLATLDLAFYEVTNVAVRSWRDQPAARRLRRRVTAVADDAGLVRADARLLEDAAAIADEHGISVYDAAYVAAARAVSGQLVSCDVRDLVSRDLAVVPRVAVRQAAKAQALPPDVH
;
A
#
# COMPACT_ATOMS: atom_id res chain seq x y z
N MET A 1 -15.13 -8.39 2.86
CA MET A 1 -13.71 -8.30 2.45
C MET A 1 -13.22 -6.87 2.64
N ASN A 2 -12.03 -6.73 3.18
CA ASN A 2 -11.41 -5.41 3.34
C ASN A 2 -10.72 -4.98 2.05
N LEU A 3 -10.91 -3.73 1.66
CA LEU A 3 -10.09 -3.13 0.60
C LEU A 3 -8.82 -2.55 1.22
N TRP A 4 -7.68 -3.00 0.71
CA TRP A 4 -6.37 -2.55 1.16
C TRP A 4 -5.76 -1.61 0.14
N LEU A 5 -5.39 -0.41 0.58
CA LEU A 5 -4.57 0.48 -0.25
C LEU A 5 -3.11 0.28 0.13
N LEU A 6 -2.31 -0.11 -0.85
CA LEU A 6 -0.89 -0.41 -0.66
C LEU A 6 -0.06 0.83 -0.99
N ASP A 7 0.90 1.15 -0.12
CA ASP A 7 1.93 2.12 -0.51
C ASP A 7 3.11 1.40 -1.20
N ALA A 8 4.07 2.17 -1.66
CA ALA A 8 5.23 1.64 -2.37
C ALA A 8 6.05 0.67 -1.52
N SER A 9 6.08 0.84 -0.20
CA SER A 9 6.88 -0.02 0.69
C SER A 9 6.46 -1.48 0.65
N ILE A 10 5.15 -1.76 0.49
CA ILE A 10 4.63 -3.12 0.37
C ILE A 10 5.13 -3.78 -0.91
N LEU A 11 5.09 -3.05 -2.01
CA LEU A 11 5.54 -3.56 -3.32
C LEU A 11 7.05 -3.80 -3.32
N LEU A 12 7.81 -2.88 -2.73
CA LEU A 12 9.26 -3.03 -2.57
C LEU A 12 9.62 -4.23 -1.69
N ALA A 13 8.95 -4.38 -0.55
CA ALA A 13 9.16 -5.53 0.35
C ALA A 13 8.82 -6.85 -0.35
N SER A 14 7.81 -6.87 -1.20
CA SER A 14 7.43 -8.07 -1.94
C SER A 14 8.49 -8.55 -2.94
N GLU A 15 9.40 -7.66 -3.34
CA GLU A 15 10.48 -7.94 -4.28
C GLU A 15 11.82 -8.20 -3.60
N ASP A 16 11.98 -7.82 -2.34
CA ASP A 16 13.23 -7.94 -1.58
C ASP A 16 13.13 -9.06 -0.54
N PRO A 17 13.75 -10.24 -0.79
CA PRO A 17 13.70 -11.38 0.14
C PRO A 17 14.33 -11.10 1.51
N ASP A 18 15.21 -10.10 1.61
CA ASP A 18 15.89 -9.73 2.86
C ASP A 18 15.05 -8.75 3.71
N ASP A 19 13.96 -8.23 3.18
CA ASP A 19 13.06 -7.35 3.93
C ASP A 19 12.25 -8.15 4.96
N GLU A 20 12.16 -7.64 6.19
CA GLU A 20 11.40 -8.30 7.27
C GLU A 20 9.90 -8.46 6.94
N HIS A 21 9.36 -7.61 6.06
CA HIS A 21 7.96 -7.66 5.63
C HIS A 21 7.74 -8.43 4.33
N HIS A 22 8.79 -9.10 3.80
CA HIS A 22 8.73 -9.76 2.49
C HIS A 22 7.62 -10.81 2.42
N ASP A 23 7.61 -11.75 3.33
CA ASP A 23 6.65 -12.89 3.28
C ASP A 23 5.22 -12.43 3.44
N ASP A 24 4.96 -11.52 4.38
CA ASP A 24 3.61 -11.00 4.62
C ASP A 24 3.13 -10.11 3.47
N SER A 25 4.02 -9.32 2.87
CA SER A 25 3.69 -8.52 1.68
C SER A 25 3.32 -9.42 0.50
N ARG A 26 4.05 -10.51 0.28
CA ARG A 26 3.72 -11.48 -0.77
C ARG A 26 2.40 -12.20 -0.50
N ARG A 27 2.13 -12.58 0.74
CA ARG A 27 0.85 -13.19 1.12
C ARG A 27 -0.32 -12.24 0.84
N LEU A 28 -0.17 -10.96 1.17
CA LEU A 28 -1.19 -9.96 0.88
C LEU A 28 -1.43 -9.82 -0.62
N LEU A 29 -0.36 -9.74 -1.42
CA LEU A 29 -0.45 -9.58 -2.87
C LEU A 29 -1.05 -10.81 -3.59
N THR A 30 -0.90 -11.99 -3.03
CA THR A 30 -1.42 -13.25 -3.61
C THR A 30 -2.73 -13.70 -2.96
N GLY A 31 -3.27 -12.93 -2.01
CA GLY A 31 -4.54 -13.23 -1.35
C GLY A 31 -5.75 -12.79 -2.16
N ASP A 32 -6.92 -12.94 -1.55
CA ASP A 32 -8.21 -12.71 -2.23
C ASP A 32 -8.83 -11.34 -1.96
N ASP A 33 -8.30 -10.59 -0.98
CA ASP A 33 -8.83 -9.27 -0.67
C ASP A 33 -8.54 -8.27 -1.79
N PRO A 34 -9.46 -7.33 -2.08
CA PRO A 34 -9.25 -6.32 -3.10
C PRO A 34 -8.12 -5.37 -2.72
N LEU A 35 -7.25 -5.10 -3.69
CA LEU A 35 -6.07 -4.25 -3.55
C LEU A 35 -6.14 -3.05 -4.47
N ALA A 36 -5.81 -1.87 -3.95
CA ALA A 36 -5.68 -0.64 -4.71
C ALA A 36 -4.36 0.05 -4.36
N THR A 37 -3.96 1.01 -5.15
CA THR A 37 -2.78 1.83 -4.87
C THR A 37 -2.94 3.24 -5.43
N LEU A 38 -1.96 4.09 -5.15
CA LEU A 38 -1.86 5.46 -5.65
C LEU A 38 -0.86 5.49 -6.80
N ASP A 39 -1.09 6.33 -7.80
CA ASP A 39 -0.19 6.46 -8.96
C ASP A 39 1.23 6.90 -8.58
N LEU A 40 1.42 7.56 -7.43
CA LEU A 40 2.74 7.86 -6.88
C LEU A 40 3.61 6.61 -6.73
N ALA A 41 2.99 5.44 -6.51
CA ALA A 41 3.72 4.17 -6.36
C ALA A 41 4.59 3.85 -7.58
N PHE A 42 4.16 4.19 -8.80
CA PHE A 42 4.96 4.01 -10.00
C PHE A 42 6.31 4.72 -9.92
N TYR A 43 6.31 5.94 -9.44
CA TYR A 43 7.54 6.73 -9.29
C TYR A 43 8.42 6.18 -8.17
N GLU A 44 7.83 5.90 -7.02
CA GLU A 44 8.59 5.51 -5.84
C GLU A 44 9.26 4.14 -6.01
N VAL A 45 8.55 3.14 -6.53
CA VAL A 45 9.16 1.82 -6.77
C VAL A 45 10.25 1.90 -7.83
N THR A 46 10.01 2.66 -8.91
CA THR A 46 10.99 2.85 -9.96
C THR A 46 12.24 3.55 -9.43
N ASN A 47 12.05 4.61 -8.64
CA ASN A 47 13.17 5.37 -8.07
C ASN A 47 14.05 4.50 -7.16
N VAL A 48 13.46 3.72 -6.27
CA VAL A 48 14.21 2.83 -5.36
C VAL A 48 14.99 1.77 -6.16
N ALA A 49 14.33 1.11 -7.13
CA ALA A 49 14.98 0.08 -7.94
C ALA A 49 16.15 0.64 -8.76
N VAL A 50 15.98 1.83 -9.34
CA VAL A 50 17.01 2.45 -10.18
C VAL A 50 18.13 3.08 -9.34
N ARG A 51 17.78 3.84 -8.30
CA ARG A 51 18.75 4.64 -7.53
C ARG A 51 19.43 3.85 -6.41
N SER A 52 18.68 3.01 -5.70
CA SER A 52 19.21 2.28 -4.54
C SER A 52 19.66 0.88 -4.92
N TRP A 53 18.85 0.14 -5.65
CA TRP A 53 19.16 -1.23 -6.03
C TRP A 53 20.00 -1.33 -7.30
N ARG A 54 20.00 -0.29 -8.12
CA ARG A 54 20.67 -0.25 -9.43
C ARG A 54 20.29 -1.45 -10.30
N ASP A 55 19.00 -1.75 -10.33
CA ASP A 55 18.44 -2.95 -10.95
C ASP A 55 17.24 -2.56 -11.83
N GLN A 56 17.51 -2.36 -13.13
CA GLN A 56 16.46 -2.04 -14.12
C GLN A 56 15.45 -3.18 -14.29
N PRO A 57 15.86 -4.46 -14.33
CA PRO A 57 14.90 -5.56 -14.36
C PRO A 57 13.94 -5.56 -13.15
N ALA A 58 14.43 -5.27 -11.95
CA ALA A 58 13.58 -5.13 -10.76
C ALA A 58 12.59 -3.96 -10.91
N ALA A 59 13.03 -2.84 -11.49
CA ALA A 59 12.15 -1.71 -11.75
C ALA A 59 10.99 -2.12 -12.67
N ARG A 60 11.25 -2.90 -13.71
CA ARG A 60 10.19 -3.41 -14.61
C ARG A 60 9.22 -4.34 -13.88
N ARG A 61 9.73 -5.26 -13.07
CA ARG A 61 8.87 -6.17 -12.27
C ARG A 61 8.00 -5.40 -11.30
N LEU A 62 8.55 -4.41 -10.63
CA LEU A 62 7.81 -3.56 -9.69
C LEU A 62 6.70 -2.77 -10.38
N ARG A 63 6.96 -2.16 -11.54
CA ARG A 63 5.92 -1.46 -12.29
C ARG A 63 4.80 -2.41 -12.72
N ARG A 64 5.12 -3.66 -13.09
CA ARG A 64 4.11 -4.68 -13.38
C ARG A 64 3.26 -5.00 -12.16
N ARG A 65 3.84 -5.05 -10.96
CA ARG A 65 3.10 -5.25 -9.73
C ARG A 65 2.15 -4.09 -9.44
N VAL A 66 2.61 -2.86 -9.63
CA VAL A 66 1.74 -1.67 -9.50
C VAL A 66 0.56 -1.78 -10.48
N THR A 67 0.82 -2.12 -11.73
CA THR A 67 -0.23 -2.29 -12.74
C THR A 67 -1.21 -3.39 -12.34
N ALA A 68 -0.73 -4.52 -11.84
CA ALA A 68 -1.59 -5.62 -11.38
C ALA A 68 -2.50 -5.18 -10.24
N VAL A 69 -1.99 -4.43 -9.28
CA VAL A 69 -2.81 -3.87 -8.19
C VAL A 69 -3.83 -2.86 -8.73
N ALA A 70 -3.41 -1.99 -9.65
CA ALA A 70 -4.30 -1.02 -10.28
C ALA A 70 -5.44 -1.69 -11.05
N ASP A 71 -5.16 -2.82 -11.69
CA ASP A 71 -6.16 -3.60 -12.43
C ASP A 71 -7.09 -4.40 -11.51
N ASP A 72 -6.72 -4.59 -10.25
CA ASP A 72 -7.57 -5.30 -9.27
C ASP A 72 -8.67 -4.38 -8.73
N ALA A 73 -8.41 -3.59 -7.70
CA ALA A 73 -9.44 -2.72 -7.10
C ALA A 73 -9.27 -1.24 -7.43
N GLY A 74 -8.22 -0.87 -8.14
CA GLY A 74 -8.08 0.44 -8.73
C GLY A 74 -6.77 1.16 -8.48
N LEU A 75 -6.61 2.22 -9.26
CA LEU A 75 -5.52 3.18 -9.15
C LEU A 75 -6.11 4.55 -8.80
N VAL A 76 -5.75 5.06 -7.62
CA VAL A 76 -6.10 6.43 -7.25
C VAL A 76 -5.12 7.37 -7.94
N ARG A 77 -5.62 8.46 -8.51
CA ARG A 77 -4.81 9.48 -9.16
C ARG A 77 -4.58 10.65 -8.22
N ALA A 78 -3.34 11.10 -8.13
CA ALA A 78 -2.98 12.28 -7.37
C ALA A 78 -3.38 13.54 -8.15
N ASP A 79 -4.63 13.95 -8.02
CA ASP A 79 -5.13 15.21 -8.54
C ASP A 79 -5.04 16.33 -7.50
N ALA A 80 -5.45 17.54 -7.89
CA ALA A 80 -5.38 18.70 -7.00
C ALA A 80 -6.20 18.52 -5.73
N ARG A 81 -7.36 17.87 -5.81
CA ARG A 81 -8.23 17.61 -4.67
C ARG A 81 -7.61 16.63 -3.69
N LEU A 82 -7.02 15.54 -4.20
CA LEU A 82 -6.32 14.58 -3.35
C LEU A 82 -5.15 15.24 -2.62
N LEU A 83 -4.38 16.08 -3.32
CA LEU A 83 -3.24 16.78 -2.74
C LEU A 83 -3.66 17.83 -1.71
N GLU A 84 -4.82 18.46 -1.87
CA GLU A 84 -5.40 19.33 -0.85
C GLU A 84 -5.68 18.55 0.44
N ASP A 85 -6.32 17.40 0.33
CA ASP A 85 -6.58 16.51 1.47
C ASP A 85 -5.27 16.02 2.09
N ALA A 86 -4.31 15.63 1.27
CA ALA A 86 -2.99 15.18 1.71
C ALA A 86 -2.23 16.29 2.46
N ALA A 87 -2.29 17.53 1.97
CA ALA A 87 -1.66 18.66 2.63
C ALA A 87 -2.22 18.90 4.04
N ALA A 88 -3.54 18.80 4.20
CA ALA A 88 -4.19 18.92 5.50
C ALA A 88 -3.77 17.78 6.46
N ILE A 89 -3.72 16.55 5.98
CA ILE A 89 -3.28 15.38 6.75
C ILE A 89 -1.80 15.52 7.16
N ALA A 90 -0.96 15.95 6.23
CA ALA A 90 0.46 16.17 6.49
C ALA A 90 0.69 17.19 7.59
N ASP A 91 -0.04 18.30 7.57
CA ASP A 91 0.05 19.36 8.57
C ASP A 91 -0.46 18.85 9.94
N GLU A 92 -1.59 18.17 9.97
CA GLU A 92 -2.19 17.64 11.19
C GLU A 92 -1.28 16.63 11.90
N HIS A 93 -0.64 15.73 11.15
CA HIS A 93 0.14 14.62 11.72
C HIS A 93 1.65 14.83 11.68
N GLY A 94 2.14 15.89 11.06
CA GLY A 94 3.58 16.15 10.96
C GLY A 94 4.30 15.13 10.10
N ILE A 95 3.68 14.66 9.03
CA ILE A 95 4.24 13.70 8.07
C ILE A 95 4.45 14.34 6.71
N SER A 96 5.19 13.66 5.82
CA SER A 96 5.39 14.16 4.45
C SER A 96 4.06 14.17 3.68
N VAL A 97 3.98 15.05 2.68
CA VAL A 97 2.83 15.05 1.75
C VAL A 97 2.76 13.74 0.97
N TYR A 98 3.89 13.11 0.68
CA TYR A 98 3.93 11.81 0.00
C TYR A 98 3.25 10.71 0.83
N ASP A 99 3.58 10.59 2.10
CA ASP A 99 2.93 9.64 3.02
C ASP A 99 1.46 10.01 3.22
N ALA A 100 1.17 11.30 3.39
CA ALA A 100 -0.20 11.79 3.53
C ALA A 100 -1.05 11.53 2.30
N ALA A 101 -0.46 11.55 1.10
CA ALA A 101 -1.16 11.23 -0.14
C ALA A 101 -1.68 9.79 -0.16
N TYR A 102 -0.91 8.84 0.37
CA TYR A 102 -1.40 7.45 0.52
C TYR A 102 -2.53 7.36 1.53
N VAL A 103 -2.47 8.11 2.62
CA VAL A 103 -3.57 8.17 3.60
C VAL A 103 -4.83 8.73 2.95
N ALA A 104 -4.70 9.82 2.21
CA ALA A 104 -5.81 10.44 1.47
C ALA A 104 -6.40 9.48 0.42
N ALA A 105 -5.53 8.74 -0.29
CA ALA A 105 -5.96 7.75 -1.27
C ALA A 105 -6.76 6.61 -0.63
N ALA A 106 -6.31 6.11 0.52
CA ALA A 106 -7.03 5.08 1.26
C ALA A 106 -8.43 5.55 1.67
N ARG A 107 -8.54 6.78 2.17
CA ARG A 107 -9.83 7.39 2.54
C ARG A 107 -10.74 7.57 1.33
N ALA A 108 -10.18 7.95 0.19
CA ALA A 108 -10.94 8.16 -1.05
C ALA A 108 -11.62 6.89 -1.56
N VAL A 109 -11.02 5.71 -1.32
CA VAL A 109 -11.59 4.42 -1.73
C VAL A 109 -12.25 3.67 -0.57
N SER A 110 -12.40 4.32 0.58
CA SER A 110 -12.93 3.69 1.80
C SER A 110 -12.18 2.41 2.17
N GLY A 111 -10.88 2.42 1.92
CA GLY A 111 -9.97 1.33 2.22
C GLY A 111 -9.09 1.63 3.43
N GLN A 112 -8.28 0.66 3.79
CA GLN A 112 -7.29 0.80 4.85
C GLN A 112 -5.88 0.79 4.24
N LEU A 113 -5.04 1.73 4.67
CA LEU A 113 -3.66 1.82 4.20
C LEU A 113 -2.82 0.71 4.83
N VAL A 114 -2.05 0.03 4.01
CA VAL A 114 -1.01 -0.94 4.44
C VAL A 114 0.35 -0.36 4.09
N SER A 115 1.22 -0.31 5.08
CA SER A 115 2.57 0.25 4.94
C SER A 115 3.57 -0.49 5.82
N CYS A 116 4.83 -0.50 5.38
CA CYS A 116 5.95 -0.95 6.21
C CYS A 116 6.53 0.18 7.08
N ASP A 117 6.06 1.41 6.89
CA ASP A 117 6.53 2.58 7.64
C ASP A 117 5.87 2.63 9.03
N VAL A 118 6.54 2.01 9.98
CA VAL A 118 6.06 1.99 11.39
C VAL A 118 6.19 3.37 12.01
N ARG A 119 7.28 4.06 11.75
CA ARG A 119 7.62 5.32 12.41
C ARG A 119 6.60 6.43 12.12
N ASP A 120 6.30 6.66 10.83
CA ASP A 120 5.53 7.82 10.41
C ASP A 120 4.06 7.52 10.14
N LEU A 121 3.70 6.26 9.88
CA LEU A 121 2.33 5.88 9.53
C LEU A 121 1.67 4.96 10.54
N VAL A 122 2.26 3.81 10.83
CA VAL A 122 1.65 2.81 11.70
C VAL A 122 1.57 3.29 13.15
N SER A 123 2.62 3.93 13.65
CA SER A 123 2.66 4.47 15.02
C SER A 123 1.63 5.57 15.27
N ARG A 124 1.10 6.20 14.22
CA ARG A 124 0.09 7.25 14.28
C ARG A 124 -1.32 6.76 13.96
N ASP A 125 -1.51 5.44 13.89
CA ASP A 125 -2.78 4.79 13.53
C ASP A 125 -3.30 5.18 12.13
N LEU A 126 -2.40 5.57 11.23
CA LEU A 126 -2.72 5.94 9.84
C LEU A 126 -2.62 4.76 8.88
N ALA A 127 -1.95 3.69 9.28
CA ALA A 127 -1.77 2.48 8.47
C ALA A 127 -1.61 1.25 9.37
N VAL A 128 -1.70 0.07 8.76
CA VAL A 128 -1.36 -1.20 9.40
C VAL A 128 -0.18 -1.83 8.66
N VAL A 129 0.61 -2.65 9.35
CA VAL A 129 1.69 -3.43 8.74
C VAL A 129 1.10 -4.62 7.96
N PRO A 130 1.84 -5.19 7.00
CA PRO A 130 1.33 -6.29 6.17
C PRO A 130 0.84 -7.49 6.99
N ARG A 131 1.51 -7.83 8.07
CA ARG A 131 1.12 -8.94 8.95
C ARG A 131 -0.28 -8.77 9.52
N VAL A 132 -0.62 -7.56 9.92
CA VAL A 132 -1.96 -7.23 10.45
C VAL A 132 -3.01 -7.39 9.36
N ALA A 133 -2.74 -6.88 8.15
CA ALA A 133 -3.65 -7.02 7.01
C ALA A 133 -3.90 -8.49 6.66
N VAL A 134 -2.84 -9.30 6.61
CA VAL A 134 -2.95 -10.75 6.34
C VAL A 134 -3.76 -11.46 7.42
N ARG A 135 -3.57 -11.12 8.70
CA ARG A 135 -4.35 -11.68 9.80
C ARG A 135 -5.82 -11.30 9.73
N GLN A 136 -6.14 -10.07 9.40
CA GLN A 136 -7.53 -9.62 9.25
C GLN A 136 -8.21 -10.32 8.07
N ALA A 137 -7.53 -10.51 6.96
CA ALA A 137 -8.02 -11.28 5.81
C ALA A 137 -8.31 -12.72 6.21
N ALA A 138 -7.42 -13.39 6.94
CA ALA A 138 -7.60 -14.75 7.41
C ALA A 138 -8.80 -14.87 8.36
N LYS A 139 -8.98 -13.92 9.29
CA LYS A 139 -10.14 -13.88 10.18
C LYS A 139 -11.45 -13.72 9.43
N ALA A 140 -11.50 -12.86 8.41
CA ALA A 140 -12.69 -12.67 7.60
C ALA A 140 -13.08 -13.95 6.85
N GLN A 141 -12.09 -14.71 6.34
CA GLN A 141 -12.31 -15.97 5.66
C GLN A 141 -12.74 -17.10 6.62
N ALA A 142 -12.30 -17.06 7.88
CA ALA A 142 -12.63 -18.05 8.90
C ALA A 142 -14.02 -17.85 9.52
N LEU A 143 -14.67 -16.69 9.33
CA LEU A 143 -16.02 -16.47 9.81
C LEU A 143 -17.00 -17.35 9.04
N PRO A 144 -17.93 -18.08 9.74
CA PRO A 144 -18.95 -18.84 9.04
C PRO A 144 -19.81 -17.92 8.18
N PRO A 145 -20.28 -18.39 6.99
CA PRO A 145 -21.21 -17.58 6.20
C PRO A 145 -22.43 -17.25 7.03
N ASP A 146 -22.90 -16.00 6.95
CA ASP A 146 -24.15 -15.60 7.58
C ASP A 146 -25.26 -16.54 7.13
N VAL A 147 -25.79 -17.31 8.09
CA VAL A 147 -26.93 -18.19 7.84
C VAL A 147 -28.18 -17.35 7.94
N HIS A 148 -28.70 -16.95 6.79
CA HIS A 148 -30.02 -16.35 6.71
C HIS A 148 -31.08 -17.43 6.56
#